data_ec5117959a3440ea68f6922ccc36f93e
#
_entry.id   ec5117959a3440ea68f6922ccc36f93e
#
_cell.length_a   1.000
_cell.length_b   1.000
_cell.length_c   1.000
_cell.angle_alpha   90.00
_cell.angle_beta   90.00
_cell.angle_gamma   90.00
#
_symmetry.space_group_name_H-M   'P 1'
#
loop_
_entity.id
_entity.type
_entity.pdbx_description
1 polymer ?
#
loop_
_entity_poly.entity_id
_entity_poly.type
_entity_poly.pdbx_seq_one_letter_code
_entity_poly.pdbx_strand_id
1 'polypeptide(L)'
;MIRRPPRSTLDRSSAASDVYKRQPCNIALMRQAQSVKKGVRASGGTPREFCTITVTDGIAMGHEGMKSSLISREVIADSAELTVRGHCYDALVGIAGCDKSLPGLMMSMVRLNVPSVFIYGGSILPGKYKGKDVTVVDVFEAVGKHSSGQMSAKELRKLELVACPTAGACGGQFTANTMACVSEAIGLALPYSAGTPAPYEERDKYAKASGRMVMELLAKKIKPRDIVTRKALENAATIVAATGGSTNAGLHLPAIANEAGIKFDLMDVAKIFKRTPYLADLKPGGKYVAKDMWLAGGVPMLLKTLYEGGYIHGDCMTVTGKTMKENLKGIKFNPKQKVMRSFKNPLSPTGGVVGLKGNLAPEGGIVKIAGLKKLQFTGRARCFDNEESAMKAVQSRKYKDGDVIIIRYEGPVGGPGMREMLSTTGAIYGQGKGEKVALITDGRFSGATRGFCVGHVGPEAALGGPIALLRNCLLYTSDAADERSSVDLGGRRII
;
A
#
# COMPACT_ATOMS: atom_id res chain seq x y z
N MET A 1 -10.99 38.60 -20.13
CA MET A 1 -12.41 38.20 -20.27
C MET A 1 -12.51 36.73 -19.88
N ILE A 2 -12.91 36.44 -18.66
CA ILE A 2 -13.14 35.05 -18.20
C ILE A 2 -14.48 34.63 -18.78
N ARG A 3 -14.45 33.78 -19.81
CA ARG A 3 -15.69 33.20 -20.38
C ARG A 3 -16.36 32.37 -19.26
N ARG A 4 -17.60 32.72 -18.91
CA ARG A 4 -18.44 31.85 -18.09
C ARG A 4 -18.51 30.48 -18.79
N PRO A 5 -18.24 29.39 -18.11
CA PRO A 5 -18.36 28.06 -18.71
C PRO A 5 -19.81 27.83 -19.12
N PRO A 6 -20.07 27.22 -20.28
CA PRO A 6 -21.44 26.91 -20.75
C PRO A 6 -22.15 26.00 -19.74
N ARG A 7 -23.50 26.04 -19.70
CA ARG A 7 -24.32 25.22 -18.76
C ARG A 7 -23.96 23.73 -18.78
N SER A 8 -23.42 23.24 -19.91
CA SER A 8 -22.86 21.89 -20.04
C SER A 8 -21.64 21.60 -19.14
N THR A 9 -21.01 22.61 -18.52
CA THR A 9 -19.90 22.40 -17.58
C THR A 9 -20.36 22.03 -16.17
N LEU A 10 -21.58 22.36 -15.78
CA LEU A 10 -22.18 21.78 -14.56
C LEU A 10 -22.42 20.27 -14.73
N ASP A 11 -22.91 19.87 -15.89
CA ASP A 11 -23.07 18.46 -16.26
C ASP A 11 -21.71 17.79 -16.48
N ARG A 12 -20.71 18.52 -17.00
CA ARG A 12 -19.34 18.00 -17.13
C ARG A 12 -18.59 17.94 -15.80
N SER A 13 -18.86 18.81 -14.84
CA SER A 13 -18.30 18.69 -13.49
C SER A 13 -18.96 17.56 -12.72
N SER A 14 -20.24 17.29 -12.93
CA SER A 14 -20.89 16.07 -12.45
C SER A 14 -20.44 14.84 -13.25
N ALA A 15 -20.18 14.95 -14.56
CA ALA A 15 -19.60 13.89 -15.36
C ALA A 15 -18.13 13.62 -15.04
N ALA A 16 -17.32 14.63 -14.72
CA ALA A 16 -15.97 14.47 -14.20
C ALA A 16 -15.99 13.86 -12.79
N SER A 17 -16.95 14.24 -11.96
CA SER A 17 -17.28 13.59 -10.70
C SER A 17 -17.74 12.15 -10.90
N ASP A 18 -18.48 11.83 -11.97
CA ASP A 18 -18.91 10.50 -12.33
C ASP A 18 -17.79 9.65 -12.92
N VAL A 19 -16.86 10.22 -13.68
CA VAL A 19 -15.61 9.55 -14.09
C VAL A 19 -14.74 9.25 -12.89
N TYR A 20 -14.63 10.17 -11.95
CA TYR A 20 -13.97 9.98 -10.67
C TYR A 20 -14.67 8.89 -9.82
N LYS A 21 -15.99 8.89 -9.78
CA LYS A 21 -16.81 7.87 -9.12
C LYS A 21 -16.74 6.50 -9.79
N ARG A 22 -16.43 6.41 -11.07
CA ARG A 22 -16.26 5.14 -11.81
C ARG A 22 -14.95 4.40 -11.49
N GLN A 23 -13.97 5.06 -10.93
CA GLN A 23 -12.77 4.40 -10.45
C GLN A 23 -13.16 3.54 -9.23
N PRO A 24 -12.97 2.20 -9.26
CA PRO A 24 -13.50 1.32 -8.22
C PRO A 24 -13.19 1.78 -6.80
N CYS A 25 -11.99 2.30 -6.59
CA CYS A 25 -11.49 2.75 -5.30
C CYS A 25 -12.30 3.90 -4.67
N ASN A 26 -12.89 4.78 -5.50
CA ASN A 26 -13.42 6.06 -5.05
C ASN A 26 -14.95 6.19 -5.21
N ILE A 27 -15.61 5.26 -5.89
CA ILE A 27 -17.06 5.30 -6.15
C ILE A 27 -17.88 5.50 -4.87
N ALA A 28 -17.52 4.83 -3.78
CA ALA A 28 -18.26 4.86 -2.53
C ALA A 28 -17.97 6.11 -1.67
N LEU A 29 -16.96 6.93 -2.00
CA LEU A 29 -16.51 8.03 -1.12
C LEU A 29 -17.57 9.11 -0.96
N MET A 30 -18.34 9.43 -2.00
CA MET A 30 -19.41 10.42 -1.90
C MET A 30 -20.49 10.02 -0.90
N ARG A 31 -20.94 8.76 -0.90
CA ARG A 31 -21.90 8.23 0.08
C ARG A 31 -21.36 8.36 1.50
N GLN A 32 -20.08 8.05 1.67
CA GLN A 32 -19.38 8.17 2.96
C GLN A 32 -19.24 9.63 3.39
N ALA A 33 -18.94 10.55 2.48
CA ALA A 33 -18.89 11.99 2.78
C ALA A 33 -20.26 12.51 3.28
N GLN A 34 -21.36 12.07 2.67
CA GLN A 34 -22.69 12.42 3.18
C GLN A 34 -22.93 11.88 4.61
N SER A 35 -22.43 10.68 4.89
CA SER A 35 -22.53 10.09 6.24
C SER A 35 -21.65 10.82 7.25
N VAL A 36 -20.45 11.25 6.88
CA VAL A 36 -19.57 12.14 7.70
C VAL A 36 -20.31 13.44 8.01
N LYS A 37 -20.88 14.10 6.99
CA LYS A 37 -21.63 15.37 7.18
C LYS A 37 -22.81 15.22 8.16
N LYS A 38 -23.52 14.08 8.12
CA LYS A 38 -24.55 13.78 9.11
C LYS A 38 -23.98 13.68 10.52
N GLY A 39 -22.80 13.09 10.68
CA GLY A 39 -22.10 13.00 11.97
C GLY A 39 -21.69 14.36 12.51
N VAL A 40 -21.08 15.22 11.68
CA VAL A 40 -20.66 16.59 12.04
C VAL A 40 -21.86 17.44 12.46
N ARG A 41 -22.95 17.46 11.64
CA ARG A 41 -24.16 18.23 11.97
C ARG A 41 -24.81 17.78 13.27
N ALA A 42 -24.86 16.46 13.50
CA ALA A 42 -25.42 15.92 14.74
C ALA A 42 -24.63 16.28 15.99
N SER A 43 -23.41 16.80 15.83
CA SER A 43 -22.53 17.29 16.91
C SER A 43 -22.37 18.82 16.89
N GLY A 44 -23.26 19.55 16.21
CA GLY A 44 -23.30 21.03 16.19
C GLY A 44 -22.32 21.69 15.20
N GLY A 45 -21.63 20.92 14.36
CA GLY A 45 -20.69 21.47 13.38
C GLY A 45 -21.32 21.78 12.02
N THR A 46 -20.66 22.63 11.24
CA THR A 46 -21.04 22.99 9.86
C THR A 46 -20.09 22.35 8.86
N PRO A 47 -20.42 21.18 8.27
CA PRO A 47 -19.52 20.51 7.35
C PRO A 47 -19.46 21.21 5.99
N ARG A 48 -18.26 21.32 5.46
CA ARG A 48 -17.98 21.69 4.07
C ARG A 48 -17.29 20.51 3.39
N GLU A 49 -17.61 20.27 2.14
CA GLU A 49 -17.03 19.19 1.32
C GLU A 49 -16.20 19.80 0.21
N PHE A 50 -15.01 19.29 0.03
CA PHE A 50 -14.17 19.56 -1.12
C PHE A 50 -13.54 18.26 -1.60
N CYS A 51 -13.04 18.26 -2.83
CA CYS A 51 -12.38 17.12 -3.43
C CYS A 51 -10.95 17.49 -3.81
N THR A 52 -10.05 16.53 -3.70
CA THR A 52 -8.71 16.61 -4.28
C THR A 52 -8.57 15.57 -5.39
N ILE A 53 -7.48 15.64 -6.15
CA ILE A 53 -7.21 14.67 -7.21
C ILE A 53 -6.99 13.28 -6.65
N THR A 54 -7.10 12.28 -7.53
CA THR A 54 -6.57 10.94 -7.28
C THR A 54 -6.14 10.28 -8.59
N VAL A 55 -5.06 9.52 -8.54
CA VAL A 55 -4.67 8.60 -9.60
C VAL A 55 -4.94 7.19 -9.10
N THR A 56 -5.74 6.42 -9.84
CA THR A 56 -6.04 5.03 -9.48
C THR A 56 -4.97 4.11 -10.01
N ASP A 57 -4.13 3.59 -9.12
CA ASP A 57 -3.00 2.73 -9.47
C ASP A 57 -3.43 1.52 -10.30
N GLY A 58 -4.54 0.89 -9.98
CA GLY A 58 -5.05 -0.26 -10.74
C GLY A 58 -5.40 0.05 -12.20
N ILE A 59 -5.74 1.30 -12.53
CA ILE A 59 -5.99 1.75 -13.90
C ILE A 59 -4.69 2.22 -14.57
N ALA A 60 -3.84 2.92 -13.83
CA ALA A 60 -2.58 3.47 -14.33
C ALA A 60 -1.48 2.41 -14.52
N MET A 61 -1.64 1.24 -13.90
CA MET A 61 -0.64 0.18 -13.89
C MET A 61 -0.32 -0.35 -15.30
N GLY A 62 0.99 -0.42 -15.62
CA GLY A 62 1.46 -0.99 -16.88
C GLY A 62 1.48 -0.03 -18.06
N HIS A 63 1.27 1.28 -17.84
CA HIS A 63 1.43 2.32 -18.87
C HIS A 63 1.92 3.64 -18.28
N GLU A 64 2.18 4.64 -19.11
CA GLU A 64 2.76 5.95 -18.75
C GLU A 64 2.02 6.68 -17.62
N GLY A 65 0.71 6.49 -17.47
CA GLY A 65 -0.08 7.10 -16.39
C GLY A 65 0.42 6.75 -15.01
N MET A 66 1.15 5.64 -14.85
CA MET A 66 1.69 5.23 -13.56
C MET A 66 2.79 6.15 -13.03
N LYS A 67 3.45 6.93 -13.90
CA LYS A 67 4.41 7.97 -13.52
C LYS A 67 3.76 9.10 -12.73
N SER A 68 2.46 9.34 -12.89
CA SER A 68 1.70 10.34 -12.14
C SER A 68 1.24 9.86 -10.75
N SER A 69 1.29 8.55 -10.48
CA SER A 69 0.72 7.97 -9.27
C SER A 69 1.40 8.47 -7.99
N LEU A 70 2.73 8.30 -7.84
CA LEU A 70 3.40 8.70 -6.60
C LEU A 70 3.40 10.22 -6.40
N ILE A 71 3.55 10.99 -7.49
CA ILE A 71 3.51 12.45 -7.46
C ILE A 71 2.16 12.95 -6.96
N SER A 72 1.07 12.26 -7.29
CA SER A 72 -0.27 12.63 -6.83
C SER A 72 -0.39 12.67 -5.30
N ARG A 73 0.44 11.91 -4.56
CA ARG A 73 0.47 11.92 -3.09
C ARG A 73 0.78 13.32 -2.54
N GLU A 74 1.80 13.98 -3.11
CA GLU A 74 2.21 15.33 -2.72
C GLU A 74 1.13 16.35 -3.10
N VAL A 75 0.65 16.29 -4.34
CA VAL A 75 -0.42 17.18 -4.82
C VAL A 75 -1.69 17.05 -3.98
N ILE A 76 -2.04 15.83 -3.55
CA ILE A 76 -3.17 15.59 -2.64
C ILE A 76 -2.93 16.30 -1.29
N ALA A 77 -1.73 16.14 -0.73
CA ALA A 77 -1.39 16.78 0.54
C ALA A 77 -1.43 18.31 0.41
N ASP A 78 -0.85 18.88 -0.64
CA ASP A 78 -0.79 20.30 -0.90
C ASP A 78 -2.18 20.89 -1.15
N SER A 79 -3.00 20.26 -1.99
CA SER A 79 -4.35 20.75 -2.29
C SER A 79 -5.27 20.72 -1.07
N ALA A 80 -5.16 19.71 -0.23
CA ALA A 80 -5.91 19.63 1.03
C ALA A 80 -5.44 20.70 2.01
N GLU A 81 -4.14 20.94 2.14
CA GLU A 81 -3.57 21.98 2.97
C GLU A 81 -4.05 23.37 2.53
N LEU A 82 -3.91 23.70 1.25
CA LEU A 82 -4.32 24.99 0.70
C LEU A 82 -5.82 25.23 0.90
N THR A 83 -6.65 24.22 0.71
CA THR A 83 -8.10 24.34 0.91
C THR A 83 -8.44 24.60 2.37
N VAL A 84 -7.87 23.82 3.29
CA VAL A 84 -8.17 23.97 4.73
C VAL A 84 -7.67 25.30 5.27
N ARG A 85 -6.44 25.70 4.91
CA ARG A 85 -5.86 27.00 5.32
C ARG A 85 -6.58 28.18 4.68
N GLY A 86 -6.82 28.13 3.36
CA GLY A 86 -7.45 29.22 2.61
C GLY A 86 -8.87 29.53 3.05
N HIS A 87 -9.61 28.53 3.55
CA HIS A 87 -10.97 28.70 4.07
C HIS A 87 -11.03 28.72 5.60
N CYS A 88 -9.90 28.68 6.30
CA CYS A 88 -9.80 28.69 7.76
C CYS A 88 -10.68 27.62 8.42
N TYR A 89 -10.66 26.38 7.90
CA TYR A 89 -11.43 25.30 8.51
C TYR A 89 -10.80 24.82 9.83
N ASP A 90 -11.64 24.63 10.85
CA ASP A 90 -11.21 24.30 12.21
C ASP A 90 -10.78 22.83 12.36
N ALA A 91 -11.27 21.95 11.49
CA ALA A 91 -11.04 20.50 11.58
C ALA A 91 -11.15 19.81 10.20
N LEU A 92 -10.60 18.60 10.08
CA LEU A 92 -10.59 17.85 8.81
C LEU A 92 -11.01 16.39 9.01
N VAL A 93 -11.94 15.91 8.18
CA VAL A 93 -12.17 14.47 7.99
C VAL A 93 -11.66 14.09 6.60
N GLY A 94 -10.59 13.31 6.53
CA GLY A 94 -10.03 12.86 5.26
C GLY A 94 -10.56 11.49 4.86
N ILE A 95 -11.20 11.41 3.70
CA ILE A 95 -11.75 10.17 3.14
C ILE A 95 -10.94 9.78 1.92
N ALA A 96 -10.30 8.61 1.95
CA ALA A 96 -9.43 8.15 0.86
C ALA A 96 -9.70 6.71 0.47
N GLY A 97 -9.64 6.42 -0.84
CA GLY A 97 -9.93 5.09 -1.39
C GLY A 97 -8.79 4.44 -2.16
N CYS A 98 -7.70 5.16 -2.49
CA CYS A 98 -6.66 4.63 -3.37
C CYS A 98 -5.26 4.83 -2.79
N ASP A 99 -4.29 4.09 -3.33
CA ASP A 99 -2.91 3.90 -2.84
C ASP A 99 -2.23 5.18 -2.37
N LYS A 100 -2.32 6.27 -3.14
CA LYS A 100 -1.61 7.52 -2.86
C LYS A 100 -2.46 8.53 -2.12
N SER A 101 -3.79 8.43 -2.23
CA SER A 101 -4.69 9.33 -1.50
C SER A 101 -4.70 9.04 0.00
N LEU A 102 -4.48 7.78 0.43
CA LEU A 102 -4.40 7.47 1.84
C LEU A 102 -3.20 8.17 2.52
N PRO A 103 -1.95 7.95 2.10
CA PRO A 103 -0.82 8.63 2.70
C PRO A 103 -0.85 10.15 2.46
N GLY A 104 -1.30 10.62 1.29
CA GLY A 104 -1.40 12.05 0.99
C GLY A 104 -2.30 12.80 1.97
N LEU A 105 -3.49 12.27 2.28
CA LEU A 105 -4.38 12.87 3.28
C LEU A 105 -3.83 12.74 4.71
N MET A 106 -3.18 11.64 5.08
CA MET A 106 -2.51 11.54 6.38
C MET A 106 -1.37 12.56 6.50
N MET A 107 -0.59 12.78 5.43
CA MET A 107 0.43 13.85 5.38
C MET A 107 -0.19 15.22 5.58
N SER A 108 -1.27 15.56 4.87
CA SER A 108 -1.93 16.86 5.02
C SER A 108 -2.48 17.08 6.43
N MET A 109 -3.06 16.06 7.07
CA MET A 109 -3.54 16.15 8.46
C MET A 109 -2.40 16.49 9.43
N VAL A 110 -1.27 15.81 9.30
CA VAL A 110 -0.10 16.02 10.15
C VAL A 110 0.52 17.42 9.90
N ARG A 111 0.61 17.83 8.64
CA ARG A 111 1.15 19.13 8.22
C ARG A 111 0.28 20.30 8.72
N LEU A 112 -1.03 20.20 8.53
CA LEU A 112 -2.02 21.17 8.99
C LEU A 112 -2.10 21.24 10.51
N ASN A 113 -2.02 20.10 11.16
CA ASN A 113 -2.15 19.94 12.60
C ASN A 113 -3.42 20.57 13.20
N VAL A 114 -4.53 20.53 12.47
CA VAL A 114 -5.89 20.77 12.97
C VAL A 114 -6.53 19.45 13.39
N PRO A 115 -7.48 19.44 14.35
CA PRO A 115 -8.16 18.22 14.75
C PRO A 115 -8.67 17.45 13.55
N SER A 116 -8.27 16.17 13.42
CA SER A 116 -8.51 15.42 12.19
C SER A 116 -8.83 13.97 12.47
N VAL A 117 -9.69 13.37 11.63
CA VAL A 117 -10.00 11.95 11.62
C VAL A 117 -9.84 11.41 10.20
N PHE A 118 -9.07 10.35 10.05
CA PHE A 118 -8.92 9.65 8.78
C PHE A 118 -9.97 8.55 8.65
N ILE A 119 -10.50 8.35 7.44
CA ILE A 119 -11.36 7.21 7.11
C ILE A 119 -10.98 6.62 5.76
N TYR A 120 -10.77 5.32 5.74
CA TYR A 120 -10.57 4.56 4.53
C TYR A 120 -11.88 4.32 3.78
N GLY A 121 -11.88 4.44 2.47
CA GLY A 121 -13.06 4.21 1.62
C GLY A 121 -13.58 2.77 1.58
N GLY A 122 -12.77 1.81 2.01
CA GLY A 122 -13.11 0.38 2.08
C GLY A 122 -12.57 -0.44 0.91
N SER A 123 -12.39 -1.74 1.17
CA SER A 123 -11.93 -2.70 0.16
C SER A 123 -13.05 -3.09 -0.81
N ILE A 124 -12.66 -3.46 -2.04
CA ILE A 124 -13.55 -4.12 -2.99
C ILE A 124 -13.89 -5.54 -2.52
N LEU A 125 -15.05 -6.07 -2.87
CA LEU A 125 -15.33 -7.49 -2.70
C LEU A 125 -14.56 -8.31 -3.75
N PRO A 126 -14.10 -9.51 -3.41
CA PRO A 126 -13.50 -10.39 -4.39
C PRO A 126 -14.51 -10.84 -5.44
N GLY A 127 -14.06 -11.01 -6.66
CA GLY A 127 -14.84 -11.72 -7.68
C GLY A 127 -14.81 -13.23 -7.48
N LYS A 128 -15.63 -13.93 -8.24
CA LYS A 128 -15.65 -15.41 -8.26
C LYS A 128 -15.33 -15.93 -9.66
N TYR A 129 -14.29 -16.75 -9.75
CA TYR A 129 -13.92 -17.42 -11.00
C TYR A 129 -13.57 -18.89 -10.73
N LYS A 130 -14.24 -19.81 -11.39
CA LYS A 130 -14.06 -21.28 -11.19
C LYS A 130 -14.08 -21.68 -9.69
N GLY A 131 -15.03 -21.10 -8.92
CA GLY A 131 -15.24 -21.39 -7.49
C GLY A 131 -14.24 -20.72 -6.53
N LYS A 132 -13.27 -19.97 -7.02
CA LYS A 132 -12.23 -19.30 -6.21
C LYS A 132 -12.44 -17.80 -6.15
N ASP A 133 -12.02 -17.19 -5.04
CA ASP A 133 -11.95 -15.74 -4.90
C ASP A 133 -10.81 -15.18 -5.75
N VAL A 134 -11.14 -14.20 -6.59
CA VAL A 134 -10.22 -13.53 -7.51
C VAL A 134 -10.21 -12.02 -7.29
N THR A 135 -9.07 -11.42 -7.59
CA THR A 135 -8.81 -9.98 -7.47
C THR A 135 -8.14 -9.47 -8.74
N VAL A 136 -7.87 -8.20 -8.84
CA VAL A 136 -7.12 -7.61 -9.97
C VAL A 136 -5.77 -8.29 -10.21
N VAL A 137 -5.09 -8.80 -9.18
CA VAL A 137 -3.81 -9.51 -9.33
C VAL A 137 -3.95 -10.78 -10.14
N ASP A 138 -5.05 -11.50 -9.93
CA ASP A 138 -5.33 -12.73 -10.68
C ASP A 138 -5.46 -12.43 -12.19
N VAL A 139 -5.91 -11.21 -12.57
CA VAL A 139 -5.96 -10.75 -13.97
C VAL A 139 -4.56 -10.47 -14.52
N PHE A 140 -3.70 -9.75 -13.78
CA PHE A 140 -2.31 -9.52 -14.21
C PHE A 140 -1.54 -10.83 -14.41
N GLU A 141 -1.73 -11.80 -13.53
CA GLU A 141 -1.15 -13.14 -13.71
C GLU A 141 -1.75 -13.88 -14.91
N ALA A 142 -3.06 -13.72 -15.15
CA ALA A 142 -3.73 -14.34 -16.29
C ALA A 142 -3.22 -13.79 -17.64
N VAL A 143 -2.82 -12.52 -17.72
CA VAL A 143 -2.12 -11.98 -18.90
C VAL A 143 -0.83 -12.77 -19.17
N GLY A 144 -0.05 -13.09 -18.12
CA GLY A 144 1.14 -13.94 -18.26
C GLY A 144 0.81 -15.37 -18.72
N LYS A 145 -0.27 -15.97 -18.21
CA LYS A 145 -0.75 -17.29 -18.68
C LYS A 145 -1.19 -17.24 -20.13
N HIS A 146 -1.88 -16.17 -20.52
CA HIS A 146 -2.31 -16.00 -21.91
C HIS A 146 -1.11 -15.85 -22.85
N SER A 147 -0.15 -14.97 -22.54
CA SER A 147 1.07 -14.80 -23.35
C SER A 147 1.92 -16.07 -23.45
N SER A 148 1.74 -17.01 -22.54
CA SER A 148 2.42 -18.33 -22.55
C SER A 148 1.59 -19.45 -23.18
N GLY A 149 0.41 -19.17 -23.70
CA GLY A 149 -0.48 -20.16 -24.32
C GLY A 149 -1.22 -21.06 -23.31
N GLN A 150 -1.11 -20.79 -22.00
CA GLN A 150 -1.76 -21.58 -20.95
C GLN A 150 -3.21 -21.16 -20.68
N MET A 151 -3.66 -20.04 -21.25
CA MET A 151 -5.01 -19.50 -21.12
C MET A 151 -5.47 -18.90 -22.44
N SER A 152 -6.68 -19.21 -22.84
CA SER A 152 -7.29 -18.61 -24.04
C SER A 152 -7.73 -17.14 -23.78
N ALA A 153 -7.82 -16.33 -24.84
CA ALA A 153 -8.34 -14.97 -24.77
C ALA A 153 -9.76 -14.92 -24.18
N LYS A 154 -10.60 -15.92 -24.51
CA LYS A 154 -11.97 -16.04 -24.00
C LYS A 154 -11.99 -16.26 -22.47
N GLU A 155 -11.08 -17.07 -21.96
CA GLU A 155 -10.97 -17.31 -20.49
C GLU A 155 -10.42 -16.08 -19.77
N LEU A 156 -9.39 -15.42 -20.33
CA LEU A 156 -8.87 -14.16 -19.81
C LEU A 156 -10.00 -13.13 -19.70
N ARG A 157 -10.75 -12.94 -20.79
CA ARG A 157 -11.88 -11.98 -20.80
C ARG A 157 -12.95 -12.32 -19.76
N LYS A 158 -13.27 -13.61 -19.54
CA LYS A 158 -14.20 -14.02 -18.48
C LYS A 158 -13.68 -13.65 -17.09
N LEU A 159 -12.38 -13.81 -16.84
CA LEU A 159 -11.77 -13.44 -15.56
C LEU A 159 -11.78 -11.92 -15.35
N GLU A 160 -11.44 -11.13 -16.36
CA GLU A 160 -11.49 -9.66 -16.32
C GLU A 160 -12.88 -9.15 -15.90
N LEU A 161 -13.94 -9.71 -16.47
CA LEU A 161 -15.33 -9.28 -16.20
C LEU A 161 -15.78 -9.54 -14.76
N VAL A 162 -15.16 -10.47 -14.03
CA VAL A 162 -15.61 -10.85 -12.69
C VAL A 162 -14.63 -10.46 -11.57
N ALA A 163 -13.40 -10.07 -11.90
CA ALA A 163 -12.36 -9.87 -10.89
C ALA A 163 -12.59 -8.66 -9.96
N CYS A 164 -13.28 -7.63 -10.45
CA CYS A 164 -13.54 -6.38 -9.73
C CYS A 164 -15.03 -6.05 -9.71
N PRO A 165 -15.87 -6.80 -8.95
CA PRO A 165 -17.33 -6.75 -9.12
C PRO A 165 -18.01 -5.56 -8.42
N THR A 166 -17.35 -4.85 -7.50
CA THR A 166 -17.96 -3.80 -6.69
C THR A 166 -17.12 -2.54 -6.61
N ALA A 167 -17.67 -1.50 -5.99
CA ALA A 167 -16.87 -0.36 -5.51
C ALA A 167 -15.89 -0.79 -4.42
N GLY A 168 -14.79 -0.06 -4.27
CA GLY A 168 -13.79 -0.26 -3.25
C GLY A 168 -12.37 -0.31 -3.81
N ALA A 169 -11.39 -0.22 -2.90
CA ALA A 169 -9.99 -0.33 -3.23
C ALA A 169 -9.55 -1.80 -3.37
N CYS A 170 -8.29 -2.10 -3.15
CA CYS A 170 -7.71 -3.42 -3.36
C CYS A 170 -8.45 -4.55 -2.61
N GLY A 171 -8.63 -5.70 -3.26
CA GLY A 171 -9.23 -6.90 -2.63
C GLY A 171 -8.27 -7.72 -1.76
N GLY A 172 -6.97 -7.44 -1.80
CA GLY A 172 -5.94 -8.10 -0.98
C GLY A 172 -5.13 -7.09 -0.17
N GLN A 173 -4.09 -7.55 0.54
CA GLN A 173 -3.20 -6.71 1.35
C GLN A 173 -2.17 -5.98 0.45
N PHE A 174 -2.70 -5.22 -0.50
CA PHE A 174 -1.95 -4.34 -1.40
C PHE A 174 -1.77 -2.98 -0.73
N THR A 175 -1.29 -1.96 -1.44
CA THR A 175 -0.90 -0.70 -0.79
C THR A 175 -2.06 0.01 -0.10
N ALA A 176 -3.25 0.10 -0.72
CA ALA A 176 -4.38 0.78 -0.11
C ALA A 176 -4.82 0.12 1.21
N ASN A 177 -4.99 -1.21 1.25
CA ASN A 177 -5.34 -1.91 2.49
C ASN A 177 -4.20 -1.87 3.51
N THR A 178 -2.94 -1.90 3.07
CA THR A 178 -1.78 -1.69 3.96
C THR A 178 -1.87 -0.33 4.66
N MET A 179 -2.08 0.75 3.91
CA MET A 179 -2.18 2.08 4.49
C MET A 179 -3.47 2.30 5.29
N ALA A 180 -4.53 1.54 4.98
CA ALA A 180 -5.72 1.49 5.83
C ALA A 180 -5.42 0.84 7.19
N CYS A 181 -4.71 -0.28 7.23
CA CYS A 181 -4.24 -0.88 8.48
C CYS A 181 -3.32 0.08 9.26
N VAL A 182 -2.42 0.79 8.55
CA VAL A 182 -1.57 1.83 9.12
C VAL A 182 -2.40 2.92 9.78
N SER A 183 -3.49 3.40 9.16
CA SER A 183 -4.30 4.48 9.72
C SER A 183 -4.92 4.15 11.08
N GLU A 184 -5.30 2.90 11.32
CA GLU A 184 -5.73 2.44 12.65
C GLU A 184 -4.55 2.27 13.61
N ALA A 185 -3.44 1.70 13.15
CA ALA A 185 -2.28 1.41 13.99
C ALA A 185 -1.56 2.68 14.46
N ILE A 186 -1.49 3.71 13.61
CA ILE A 186 -0.95 5.03 13.97
C ILE A 186 -1.92 5.83 14.85
N GLY A 187 -3.19 5.45 14.89
CA GLY A 187 -4.22 6.07 15.71
C GLY A 187 -5.05 7.16 15.02
N LEU A 188 -4.90 7.40 13.71
CA LEU A 188 -5.63 8.44 12.95
C LEU A 188 -7.03 8.02 12.49
N ALA A 189 -7.37 6.73 12.56
CA ALA A 189 -8.67 6.19 12.17
C ALA A 189 -9.36 5.49 13.34
N LEU A 190 -10.69 5.43 13.28
CA LEU A 190 -11.47 4.69 14.27
C LEU A 190 -11.21 3.18 14.19
N PRO A 191 -11.14 2.47 15.32
CA PRO A 191 -11.04 1.01 15.33
C PRO A 191 -12.11 0.35 14.45
N TYR A 192 -11.75 -0.72 13.73
CA TYR A 192 -12.54 -1.47 12.75
C TYR A 192 -12.87 -0.73 11.44
N SER A 193 -12.59 0.58 11.34
CA SER A 193 -12.95 1.36 10.16
C SER A 193 -12.12 0.98 8.91
N ALA A 194 -10.90 0.48 9.06
CA ALA A 194 -10.05 0.10 7.94
C ALA A 194 -10.51 -1.19 7.24
N GLY A 195 -11.10 -2.14 7.96
CA GLY A 195 -11.38 -3.47 7.43
C GLY A 195 -12.68 -3.59 6.64
N THR A 196 -13.69 -2.76 6.93
CA THR A 196 -15.03 -2.92 6.36
C THR A 196 -15.05 -2.69 4.85
N PRO A 197 -15.59 -3.61 4.02
CA PRO A 197 -15.69 -3.44 2.58
C PRO A 197 -16.53 -2.20 2.18
N ALA A 198 -16.16 -1.59 1.05
CA ALA A 198 -16.76 -0.34 0.57
C ALA A 198 -18.27 -0.42 0.29
N PRO A 199 -18.83 -1.51 -0.28
CA PRO A 199 -20.26 -1.59 -0.58
C PRO A 199 -21.15 -1.79 0.64
N TYR A 200 -20.60 -2.14 1.81
CA TYR A 200 -21.39 -2.47 2.99
C TYR A 200 -21.87 -1.22 3.73
N GLU A 201 -23.10 -1.26 4.26
CA GLU A 201 -23.71 -0.16 5.01
C GLU A 201 -22.98 0.13 6.34
N GLU A 202 -22.32 -0.87 6.92
CA GLU A 202 -21.47 -0.69 8.10
C GLU A 202 -20.43 0.39 7.90
N ARG A 203 -19.97 0.58 6.65
CA ARG A 203 -19.04 1.65 6.28
C ARG A 203 -19.60 3.03 6.60
N ASP A 204 -20.90 3.24 6.37
CA ASP A 204 -21.57 4.52 6.62
C ASP A 204 -21.70 4.80 8.13
N LYS A 205 -21.78 3.76 8.98
CA LYS A 205 -21.75 3.92 10.45
C LYS A 205 -20.40 4.48 10.90
N TYR A 206 -19.28 3.95 10.37
CA TYR A 206 -17.94 4.47 10.67
C TYR A 206 -17.75 5.89 10.13
N ALA A 207 -18.25 6.18 8.94
CA ALA A 207 -18.21 7.51 8.36
C ALA A 207 -18.95 8.54 9.24
N LYS A 208 -20.16 8.21 9.68
CA LYS A 208 -20.95 9.04 10.61
C LYS A 208 -20.25 9.21 11.96
N ALA A 209 -19.66 8.12 12.49
CA ALA A 209 -18.91 8.16 13.75
C ALA A 209 -17.65 9.04 13.61
N SER A 210 -16.92 9.00 12.49
CA SER A 210 -15.78 9.87 12.22
C SER A 210 -16.16 11.34 12.19
N GLY A 211 -17.34 11.68 11.64
CA GLY A 211 -17.89 13.04 11.68
C GLY A 211 -18.24 13.53 13.08
N ARG A 212 -18.70 12.64 13.98
CA ARG A 212 -18.90 12.99 15.40
C ARG A 212 -17.55 13.14 16.12
N MET A 213 -16.64 12.20 15.86
CA MET A 213 -15.34 12.15 16.53
C MET A 213 -14.48 13.38 16.25
N VAL A 214 -14.49 13.92 15.02
CA VAL A 214 -13.73 15.13 14.71
C VAL A 214 -14.20 16.32 15.54
N MET A 215 -15.49 16.42 15.85
CA MET A 215 -16.04 17.44 16.73
C MET A 215 -15.61 17.26 18.20
N GLU A 216 -15.52 16.00 18.66
CA GLU A 216 -14.97 15.69 19.98
C GLU A 216 -13.48 16.05 20.07
N LEU A 217 -12.70 15.76 19.04
CA LEU A 217 -11.28 16.12 18.97
C LEU A 217 -11.09 17.64 18.98
N LEU A 218 -11.96 18.37 18.27
CA LEU A 218 -11.96 19.82 18.27
C LEU A 218 -12.22 20.37 19.68
N ALA A 219 -13.23 19.87 20.38
CA ALA A 219 -13.54 20.27 21.76
C ALA A 219 -12.40 19.94 22.74
N LYS A 220 -11.75 18.79 22.58
CA LYS A 220 -10.62 18.33 23.41
C LYS A 220 -9.27 18.91 22.98
N LYS A 221 -9.21 19.65 21.85
CA LYS A 221 -7.99 20.20 21.25
C LYS A 221 -6.93 19.14 20.91
N ILE A 222 -7.35 17.89 20.64
CA ILE A 222 -6.44 16.81 20.23
C ILE A 222 -6.15 16.94 18.72
N LYS A 223 -4.89 16.99 18.37
CA LYS A 223 -4.40 17.26 17.01
C LYS A 223 -3.60 16.07 16.47
N PRO A 224 -3.41 15.95 15.15
CA PRO A 224 -2.65 14.85 14.54
C PRO A 224 -1.23 14.66 15.09
N ARG A 225 -0.51 15.72 15.44
CA ARG A 225 0.84 15.61 16.02
C ARG A 225 0.87 15.11 17.47
N ASP A 226 -0.26 15.16 18.18
CA ASP A 226 -0.41 14.51 19.48
C ASP A 226 -0.56 12.98 19.34
N ILE A 227 -1.00 12.54 18.17
CA ILE A 227 -1.26 11.13 17.82
C ILE A 227 -0.07 10.51 17.08
N VAL A 228 0.43 11.20 16.03
CA VAL A 228 1.53 10.74 15.20
C VAL A 228 2.86 11.02 15.90
N THR A 229 3.27 10.08 16.73
CA THR A 229 4.54 10.08 17.46
C THR A 229 5.50 9.04 16.87
N ARG A 230 6.76 9.04 17.28
CA ARG A 230 7.72 7.97 16.92
C ARG A 230 7.17 6.59 17.26
N LYS A 231 6.60 6.39 18.45
CA LYS A 231 5.98 5.14 18.88
C LYS A 231 4.78 4.74 17.99
N ALA A 232 3.95 5.69 17.61
CA ALA A 232 2.82 5.45 16.71
C ALA A 232 3.28 5.02 15.30
N LEU A 233 4.37 5.61 14.78
CA LEU A 233 4.99 5.20 13.53
C LEU A 233 5.59 3.78 13.63
N GLU A 234 6.16 3.41 14.77
CA GLU A 234 6.63 2.05 15.03
C GLU A 234 5.47 1.04 15.06
N ASN A 235 4.33 1.40 15.68
CA ASN A 235 3.10 0.59 15.61
C ASN A 235 2.62 0.40 14.17
N ALA A 236 2.67 1.48 13.39
CA ALA A 236 2.30 1.47 11.97
C ALA A 236 3.22 0.55 11.13
N ALA A 237 4.53 0.61 11.33
CA ALA A 237 5.47 -0.30 10.68
C ALA A 237 5.24 -1.76 11.11
N THR A 238 4.98 -1.99 12.41
CA THR A 238 4.69 -3.31 12.95
C THR A 238 3.48 -3.97 12.27
N ILE A 239 2.37 -3.24 12.06
CA ILE A 239 1.21 -3.83 11.38
C ILE A 239 1.47 -4.14 9.92
N VAL A 240 2.30 -3.36 9.23
CA VAL A 240 2.73 -3.65 7.85
C VAL A 240 3.49 -4.97 7.81
N ALA A 241 4.44 -5.17 8.70
CA ALA A 241 5.23 -6.40 8.79
C ALA A 241 4.34 -7.62 9.12
N ALA A 242 3.47 -7.49 10.12
CA ALA A 242 2.59 -8.57 10.58
C ALA A 242 1.55 -9.00 9.54
N THR A 243 1.19 -8.11 8.60
CA THR A 243 0.24 -8.41 7.52
C THR A 243 0.90 -8.82 6.21
N GLY A 244 2.23 -8.83 6.11
CA GLY A 244 2.91 -8.98 4.82
C GLY A 244 2.48 -7.89 3.83
N GLY A 245 2.37 -6.65 4.31
CA GLY A 245 1.85 -5.52 3.57
C GLY A 245 2.72 -5.09 2.39
N SER A 246 2.38 -3.95 1.81
CA SER A 246 3.09 -3.39 0.66
C SER A 246 4.44 -2.80 1.06
N THR A 247 5.46 -3.02 0.23
CA THR A 247 6.77 -2.36 0.33
C THR A 247 6.67 -0.84 0.19
N ASN A 248 5.61 -0.31 -0.42
CA ASN A 248 5.35 1.12 -0.51
C ASN A 248 5.20 1.81 0.87
N ALA A 249 4.89 1.05 1.93
CA ALA A 249 4.92 1.58 3.29
C ALA A 249 6.31 2.10 3.69
N GLY A 250 7.39 1.53 3.12
CA GLY A 250 8.76 2.02 3.28
C GLY A 250 9.00 3.43 2.72
N LEU A 251 8.13 3.94 1.84
CA LEU A 251 8.12 5.33 1.36
C LEU A 251 7.07 6.18 2.10
N HIS A 252 5.91 5.60 2.40
CA HIS A 252 4.79 6.38 2.94
C HIS A 252 4.95 6.70 4.42
N LEU A 253 5.49 5.78 5.23
CA LEU A 253 5.74 6.03 6.65
C LEU A 253 6.79 7.12 6.88
N PRO A 254 7.96 7.10 6.20
CA PRO A 254 8.90 8.21 6.27
C PRO A 254 8.32 9.55 5.82
N ALA A 255 7.48 9.56 4.77
CA ALA A 255 6.83 10.79 4.32
C ALA A 255 5.88 11.38 5.37
N ILE A 256 5.03 10.54 6.00
CA ILE A 256 4.15 10.98 7.11
C ILE A 256 4.98 11.45 8.31
N ALA A 257 6.08 10.77 8.62
CA ALA A 257 6.99 11.14 9.70
C ALA A 257 7.66 12.50 9.45
N ASN A 258 8.08 12.75 8.20
CA ASN A 258 8.67 14.03 7.79
C ASN A 258 7.70 15.20 8.04
N GLU A 259 6.42 15.03 7.70
CA GLU A 259 5.39 16.05 7.98
C GLU A 259 5.18 16.30 9.48
N ALA A 260 5.48 15.32 10.33
CA ALA A 260 5.47 15.44 11.78
C ALA A 260 6.76 16.03 12.35
N GLY A 261 7.80 16.21 11.54
CA GLY A 261 9.14 16.59 12.02
C GLY A 261 9.86 15.45 12.76
N ILE A 262 9.49 14.19 12.50
CA ILE A 262 10.03 13.00 13.17
C ILE A 262 11.02 12.31 12.23
N LYS A 263 12.26 12.11 12.68
CA LYS A 263 13.23 11.30 11.94
C LYS A 263 12.81 9.82 11.97
N PHE A 264 12.44 9.30 10.81
CA PHE A 264 12.01 7.92 10.62
C PHE A 264 12.27 7.51 9.17
N ASP A 265 13.25 6.67 8.94
CA ASP A 265 13.74 6.30 7.61
C ASP A 265 13.44 4.84 7.25
N LEU A 266 13.85 4.44 6.04
CA LEU A 266 13.65 3.07 5.55
C LEU A 266 14.35 2.03 6.45
N MET A 267 15.50 2.38 7.04
CA MET A 267 16.22 1.45 7.91
C MET A 267 15.55 1.26 9.27
N ASP A 268 14.86 2.30 9.76
CA ASP A 268 13.99 2.17 10.94
C ASP A 268 12.83 1.21 10.66
N VAL A 269 12.20 1.37 9.49
CA VAL A 269 11.14 0.46 9.03
C VAL A 269 11.66 -0.98 8.93
N ALA A 270 12.83 -1.19 8.34
CA ALA A 270 13.46 -2.50 8.19
C ALA A 270 13.76 -3.18 9.53
N LYS A 271 14.29 -2.44 10.52
CA LYS A 271 14.53 -2.95 11.89
C LYS A 271 13.25 -3.42 12.56
N ILE A 272 12.14 -2.68 12.39
CA ILE A 272 10.85 -3.05 12.94
C ILE A 272 10.31 -4.31 12.26
N PHE A 273 10.45 -4.39 10.94
CA PHE A 273 10.02 -5.57 10.18
C PHE A 273 10.73 -6.83 10.64
N LYS A 274 12.05 -6.75 10.89
CA LYS A 274 12.85 -7.89 11.36
C LYS A 274 12.36 -8.47 12.68
N ARG A 275 11.99 -7.62 13.64
CA ARG A 275 11.53 -8.06 14.98
C ARG A 275 10.06 -8.50 15.02
N THR A 276 9.27 -8.21 13.99
CA THR A 276 7.82 -8.40 14.00
C THR A 276 7.45 -9.72 13.34
N PRO A 277 6.64 -10.59 13.96
CA PRO A 277 6.21 -11.83 13.35
C PRO A 277 5.19 -11.59 12.22
N TYR A 278 5.23 -12.42 11.16
CA TYR A 278 4.22 -12.44 10.11
C TYR A 278 3.01 -13.26 10.57
N LEU A 279 1.85 -12.63 10.67
CA LEU A 279 0.67 -13.21 11.32
C LEU A 279 -0.53 -13.41 10.39
N ALA A 280 -0.73 -12.57 9.38
CA ALA A 280 -1.95 -12.56 8.57
C ALA A 280 -1.73 -13.19 7.19
N ASP A 281 -2.42 -14.31 6.90
CA ASP A 281 -2.30 -15.09 5.66
C ASP A 281 -3.08 -14.46 4.50
N LEU A 282 -2.69 -13.24 4.10
CA LEU A 282 -3.40 -12.42 3.13
C LEU A 282 -2.74 -12.41 1.74
N LYS A 283 -3.57 -12.40 0.67
CA LYS A 283 -3.07 -12.17 -0.70
C LYS A 283 -2.30 -10.84 -0.77
N PRO A 284 -1.20 -10.75 -1.54
CA PRO A 284 -0.75 -11.69 -2.57
C PRO A 284 0.11 -12.85 -2.05
N GLY A 285 0.74 -12.73 -0.88
CA GLY A 285 1.63 -13.76 -0.31
C GLY A 285 0.89 -14.94 0.29
N GLY A 286 -0.34 -14.75 0.74
CA GLY A 286 -1.19 -15.73 1.39
C GLY A 286 -2.47 -16.07 0.62
N LYS A 287 -3.45 -16.66 1.32
CA LYS A 287 -4.64 -17.26 0.73
C LYS A 287 -5.86 -16.34 0.76
N TYR A 288 -6.01 -15.55 1.82
CA TYR A 288 -7.24 -14.83 2.13
C TYR A 288 -7.25 -13.43 1.53
N VAL A 289 -8.45 -12.88 1.35
CA VAL A 289 -8.66 -11.52 0.84
C VAL A 289 -8.97 -10.53 1.98
N ALA A 290 -8.99 -9.23 1.69
CA ALA A 290 -9.24 -8.19 2.69
C ALA A 290 -10.57 -8.37 3.44
N LYS A 291 -11.63 -8.80 2.75
CA LYS A 291 -12.93 -9.14 3.36
C LYS A 291 -12.79 -10.20 4.45
N ASP A 292 -11.98 -11.23 4.22
CA ASP A 292 -11.79 -12.32 5.18
C ASP A 292 -11.10 -11.82 6.45
N MET A 293 -10.15 -10.89 6.33
CA MET A 293 -9.52 -10.25 7.49
C MET A 293 -10.56 -9.49 8.34
N TRP A 294 -11.46 -8.75 7.69
CA TRP A 294 -12.54 -8.05 8.39
C TRP A 294 -13.46 -9.02 9.13
N LEU A 295 -13.90 -10.09 8.49
CA LEU A 295 -14.74 -11.13 9.11
C LEU A 295 -14.01 -11.85 10.27
N ALA A 296 -12.70 -11.95 10.20
CA ALA A 296 -11.88 -12.58 11.23
C ALA A 296 -11.65 -11.69 12.47
N GLY A 297 -12.15 -10.46 12.49
CA GLY A 297 -12.01 -9.52 13.61
C GLY A 297 -11.23 -8.24 13.28
N GLY A 298 -10.80 -8.09 12.04
CA GLY A 298 -10.21 -6.85 11.50
C GLY A 298 -8.86 -6.46 12.11
N VAL A 299 -8.48 -5.23 11.83
CA VAL A 299 -7.23 -4.62 12.31
C VAL A 299 -7.12 -4.63 13.85
N PRO A 300 -8.19 -4.31 14.62
CA PRO A 300 -8.09 -4.28 16.07
C PRO A 300 -7.74 -5.63 16.71
N MET A 301 -8.21 -6.77 16.15
CA MET A 301 -7.82 -8.08 16.65
C MET A 301 -6.33 -8.38 16.39
N LEU A 302 -5.81 -7.96 15.23
CA LEU A 302 -4.39 -8.10 14.95
C LEU A 302 -3.53 -7.19 15.85
N LEU A 303 -3.95 -5.93 16.04
CA LEU A 303 -3.30 -5.02 16.99
C LEU A 303 -3.32 -5.59 18.43
N LYS A 304 -4.44 -6.20 18.85
CA LYS A 304 -4.54 -6.84 20.17
C LYS A 304 -3.51 -7.96 20.33
N THR A 305 -3.41 -8.83 19.33
CA THR A 305 -2.42 -9.94 19.34
C THR A 305 -0.98 -9.41 19.37
N LEU A 306 -0.66 -8.35 18.62
CA LEU A 306 0.65 -7.72 18.63
C LEU A 306 0.95 -7.03 19.95
N TYR A 307 -0.06 -6.40 20.58
CA TYR A 307 0.07 -5.78 21.89
C TYR A 307 0.36 -6.82 23.00
N GLU A 308 -0.35 -7.93 22.98
CA GLU A 308 -0.13 -9.03 23.93
C GLU A 308 1.24 -9.70 23.77
N GLY A 309 1.78 -9.67 22.55
CA GLY A 309 3.15 -10.12 22.25
C GLY A 309 4.25 -9.11 22.57
N GLY A 310 3.90 -7.88 22.98
CA GLY A 310 4.89 -6.82 23.26
C GLY A 310 5.48 -6.15 22.02
N TYR A 311 4.83 -6.29 20.84
CA TYR A 311 5.34 -5.76 19.56
C TYR A 311 4.91 -4.33 19.28
N ILE A 312 3.87 -3.81 19.95
CA ILE A 312 3.39 -2.44 19.77
C ILE A 312 3.30 -1.68 21.09
N HIS A 313 3.38 -0.36 21.00
CA HIS A 313 3.24 0.57 22.10
C HIS A 313 1.75 0.83 22.40
N GLY A 314 1.33 0.51 23.61
CA GLY A 314 -0.07 0.67 24.03
C GLY A 314 -0.41 2.07 24.56
N ASP A 315 0.58 2.89 24.85
CA ASP A 315 0.43 4.24 25.40
C ASP A 315 0.20 5.34 24.37
N CYS A 316 0.24 5.00 23.07
CA CYS A 316 -0.02 5.95 22.00
C CYS A 316 -1.47 6.47 22.01
N MET A 317 -1.65 7.80 21.96
CA MET A 317 -2.95 8.46 21.80
C MET A 317 -3.57 8.12 20.44
N THR A 318 -4.89 8.09 20.38
CA THR A 318 -5.64 7.87 19.13
C THR A 318 -6.78 8.89 18.98
N VAL A 319 -7.37 8.93 17.79
CA VAL A 319 -8.55 9.80 17.50
C VAL A 319 -9.75 9.53 18.40
N THR A 320 -9.82 8.41 19.11
CA THR A 320 -10.90 8.17 20.08
C THR A 320 -10.74 9.01 21.37
N GLY A 321 -9.63 9.73 21.52
CA GLY A 321 -9.25 10.40 22.75
C GLY A 321 -8.85 9.43 23.87
N LYS A 322 -8.54 8.19 23.49
CA LYS A 322 -8.05 7.10 24.36
C LYS A 322 -6.74 6.57 23.81
N THR A 323 -5.98 5.92 24.65
CA THR A 323 -4.75 5.22 24.25
C THR A 323 -5.05 3.96 23.41
N MET A 324 -4.06 3.48 22.68
CA MET A 324 -4.15 2.23 21.94
C MET A 324 -4.53 1.06 22.86
N LYS A 325 -3.92 0.94 24.04
CA LYS A 325 -4.23 -0.10 25.04
C LYS A 325 -5.69 -0.06 25.47
N GLU A 326 -6.24 1.13 25.72
CA GLU A 326 -7.64 1.30 26.12
C GLU A 326 -8.60 0.89 25.00
N ASN A 327 -8.30 1.24 23.73
CA ASN A 327 -9.09 0.82 22.58
C ASN A 327 -9.06 -0.70 22.36
N LEU A 328 -7.98 -1.36 22.74
CA LEU A 328 -7.82 -2.81 22.61
C LEU A 328 -8.39 -3.60 23.80
N LYS A 329 -8.86 -2.89 24.86
CA LYS A 329 -9.46 -3.55 26.03
C LYS A 329 -10.76 -4.27 25.62
N GLY A 330 -10.89 -5.52 26.03
CA GLY A 330 -12.08 -6.33 25.72
C GLY A 330 -12.06 -7.05 24.37
N ILE A 331 -11.13 -6.72 23.46
CA ILE A 331 -10.95 -7.48 22.23
C ILE A 331 -10.31 -8.83 22.57
N LYS A 332 -10.93 -9.91 22.07
CA LYS A 332 -10.45 -11.28 22.28
C LYS A 332 -10.05 -11.90 20.95
N PHE A 333 -8.93 -12.60 20.93
CA PHE A 333 -8.51 -13.39 19.78
C PHE A 333 -9.50 -14.54 19.54
N ASN A 334 -10.01 -14.66 18.31
CA ASN A 334 -10.87 -15.75 17.93
C ASN A 334 -10.03 -16.93 17.38
N PRO A 335 -9.84 -18.03 18.13
CA PRO A 335 -9.02 -19.14 17.69
C PRO A 335 -9.63 -19.98 16.56
N LYS A 336 -10.94 -19.81 16.28
CA LYS A 336 -11.64 -20.56 15.24
C LYS A 336 -11.42 -19.98 13.84
N GLN A 337 -11.01 -18.70 13.72
CA GLN A 337 -10.66 -18.09 12.45
C GLN A 337 -9.28 -18.57 11.97
N LYS A 338 -9.05 -18.56 10.65
CA LYS A 338 -7.83 -19.09 10.02
C LYS A 338 -7.01 -18.02 9.29
N VAL A 339 -7.47 -16.78 9.28
CA VAL A 339 -6.89 -15.68 8.51
C VAL A 339 -5.66 -15.09 9.22
N MET A 340 -5.76 -14.95 10.54
CA MET A 340 -4.71 -14.38 11.38
C MET A 340 -4.23 -15.42 12.40
N ARG A 341 -2.92 -15.51 12.58
CA ARG A 341 -2.27 -16.34 13.60
C ARG A 341 -2.06 -15.55 14.88
N SER A 342 -1.94 -16.26 16.00
CA SER A 342 -1.46 -15.64 17.24
C SER A 342 0.05 -15.39 17.16
N PHE A 343 0.56 -14.47 17.96
CA PHE A 343 2.01 -14.21 18.05
C PHE A 343 2.80 -15.43 18.54
N LYS A 344 2.17 -16.37 19.26
CA LYS A 344 2.79 -17.63 19.71
C LYS A 344 2.96 -18.66 18.61
N ASN A 345 2.20 -18.55 17.51
CA ASN A 345 2.26 -19.47 16.38
C ASN A 345 2.18 -18.69 15.05
N PRO A 346 3.18 -17.86 14.72
CA PRO A 346 3.20 -17.05 13.52
C PRO A 346 3.37 -17.87 12.25
N LEU A 347 3.07 -17.27 11.09
CA LEU A 347 3.41 -17.82 9.77
C LEU A 347 4.92 -17.80 9.53
N SER A 348 5.60 -16.78 10.04
CA SER A 348 7.05 -16.62 10.07
C SER A 348 7.45 -15.84 11.32
N PRO A 349 8.61 -16.12 11.94
CA PRO A 349 9.10 -15.35 13.09
C PRO A 349 9.48 -13.91 12.72
N THR A 350 9.76 -13.64 11.45
CA THR A 350 10.05 -12.31 10.91
C THR A 350 8.91 -11.83 10.03
N GLY A 351 8.78 -10.51 9.86
CA GLY A 351 7.72 -9.89 9.05
C GLY A 351 7.76 -10.34 7.59
N GLY A 352 6.63 -10.18 6.92
CA GLY A 352 6.49 -10.52 5.49
C GLY A 352 7.24 -9.59 4.53
N VAL A 353 8.02 -8.63 5.04
CA VAL A 353 8.83 -7.67 4.28
C VAL A 353 10.17 -7.49 5.00
N VAL A 354 11.27 -7.39 4.25
CA VAL A 354 12.63 -7.26 4.78
C VAL A 354 13.37 -6.14 4.06
N GLY A 355 14.16 -5.36 4.82
CA GLY A 355 15.14 -4.44 4.27
C GLY A 355 16.44 -5.15 3.96
N LEU A 356 17.04 -4.87 2.82
CA LEU A 356 18.31 -5.43 2.37
C LEU A 356 19.40 -4.35 2.33
N LYS A 357 20.64 -4.74 2.60
CA LYS A 357 21.82 -3.88 2.44
C LYS A 357 22.98 -4.68 1.91
N GLY A 358 23.80 -4.08 1.03
CA GLY A 358 24.95 -4.74 0.44
C GLY A 358 25.64 -3.88 -0.60
N ASN A 359 26.62 -4.43 -1.32
CA ASN A 359 27.40 -3.68 -2.32
C ASN A 359 26.56 -3.19 -3.50
N LEU A 360 25.43 -3.85 -3.81
CA LEU A 360 24.49 -3.38 -4.83
C LEU A 360 23.52 -2.32 -4.28
N ALA A 361 23.22 -2.38 -3.00
CA ALA A 361 22.25 -1.50 -2.32
C ALA A 361 22.88 -0.93 -1.03
N PRO A 362 23.92 -0.11 -1.12
CA PRO A 362 24.60 0.43 0.08
C PRO A 362 23.70 1.36 0.90
N GLU A 363 22.74 2.02 0.29
CA GLU A 363 21.72 2.82 0.99
C GLU A 363 20.47 2.00 1.36
N GLY A 364 20.37 0.78 0.85
CA GLY A 364 19.31 -0.15 1.15
C GLY A 364 18.46 -0.54 -0.05
N GLY A 365 17.62 -1.53 0.19
CA GLY A 365 16.57 -2.02 -0.70
C GLY A 365 15.51 -2.70 0.13
N ILE A 366 14.38 -3.07 -0.48
CA ILE A 366 13.26 -3.70 0.22
C ILE A 366 12.71 -4.88 -0.58
N VAL A 367 12.42 -5.98 0.08
CA VAL A 367 11.84 -7.17 -0.54
C VAL A 367 10.65 -7.67 0.26
N LYS A 368 9.61 -8.09 -0.44
CA LYS A 368 8.49 -8.81 0.17
C LYS A 368 8.82 -10.30 0.19
N ILE A 369 8.91 -10.88 1.39
CA ILE A 369 9.19 -12.30 1.59
C ILE A 369 7.94 -13.12 1.93
N ALA A 370 6.81 -12.46 2.19
CA ALA A 370 5.52 -13.12 2.42
C ALA A 370 5.17 -14.06 1.25
N GLY A 371 5.04 -15.35 1.54
CA GLY A 371 4.73 -16.39 0.56
C GLY A 371 5.91 -16.93 -0.24
N LEU A 372 7.15 -16.45 0.01
CA LEU A 372 8.37 -17.06 -0.57
C LEU A 372 8.70 -18.38 0.13
N LYS A 373 9.10 -19.38 -0.65
CA LYS A 373 9.59 -20.68 -0.14
C LYS A 373 11.09 -20.67 0.12
N LYS A 374 11.83 -19.84 -0.62
CA LYS A 374 13.28 -19.68 -0.50
C LYS A 374 13.60 -18.22 -0.28
N LEU A 375 14.48 -17.93 0.67
CA LEU A 375 14.91 -16.58 1.00
C LEU A 375 16.24 -16.19 0.33
N GLN A 376 16.90 -17.16 -0.33
CA GLN A 376 18.12 -16.96 -1.11
C GLN A 376 17.86 -17.11 -2.59
N PHE A 377 18.45 -16.23 -3.39
CA PHE A 377 18.45 -16.32 -4.84
C PHE A 377 19.81 -15.93 -5.41
N THR A 378 20.34 -16.78 -6.30
CA THR A 378 21.58 -16.51 -7.04
C THR A 378 21.30 -16.75 -8.52
N GLY A 379 21.72 -15.80 -9.37
CA GLY A 379 21.46 -15.90 -10.79
C GLY A 379 22.18 -14.90 -11.65
N ARG A 380 22.10 -15.09 -12.96
CA ARG A 380 22.74 -14.20 -13.94
C ARG A 380 21.89 -12.97 -14.21
N ALA A 381 22.50 -11.82 -14.19
CA ALA A 381 21.86 -10.54 -14.46
C ALA A 381 21.40 -10.45 -15.93
N ARG A 382 20.16 -9.93 -16.11
CA ARG A 382 19.61 -9.42 -17.36
C ARG A 382 19.12 -8.01 -17.15
N CYS A 383 19.89 -7.05 -17.68
CA CYS A 383 19.68 -5.63 -17.45
C CYS A 383 18.78 -5.01 -18.52
N PHE A 384 17.85 -4.17 -18.04
CA PHE A 384 16.93 -3.38 -18.84
C PHE A 384 16.87 -1.97 -18.26
N ASP A 385 16.83 -0.96 -19.11
CA ASP A 385 16.88 0.45 -18.71
C ASP A 385 15.46 1.08 -18.57
N ASN A 386 14.41 0.28 -18.67
CA ASN A 386 13.01 0.65 -18.38
C ASN A 386 12.13 -0.59 -18.28
N GLU A 387 10.92 -0.44 -17.69
CA GLU A 387 9.95 -1.53 -17.56
C GLU A 387 9.47 -2.06 -18.90
N GLU A 388 9.30 -1.21 -19.92
CA GLU A 388 8.76 -1.60 -21.22
C GLU A 388 9.64 -2.63 -21.92
N SER A 389 10.95 -2.40 -21.92
CA SER A 389 11.92 -3.34 -22.51
C SER A 389 11.97 -4.66 -21.74
N ALA A 390 11.91 -4.59 -20.40
CA ALA A 390 11.81 -5.78 -19.56
C ALA A 390 10.52 -6.56 -19.82
N MET A 391 9.37 -5.86 -19.88
CA MET A 391 8.08 -6.49 -20.17
C MET A 391 8.04 -7.13 -21.55
N LYS A 392 8.59 -6.48 -22.58
CA LYS A 392 8.72 -7.04 -23.93
C LYS A 392 9.56 -8.33 -23.92
N ALA A 393 10.65 -8.36 -23.18
CA ALA A 393 11.49 -9.55 -23.02
C ALA A 393 10.72 -10.68 -22.30
N VAL A 394 9.96 -10.34 -21.26
CA VAL A 394 9.14 -11.30 -20.51
C VAL A 394 8.02 -11.87 -21.37
N GLN A 395 7.28 -11.04 -22.11
CA GLN A 395 6.23 -11.50 -23.01
C GLN A 395 6.78 -12.41 -24.10
N SER A 396 7.97 -12.09 -24.66
CA SER A 396 8.66 -12.90 -25.67
C SER A 396 9.44 -14.08 -25.10
N ARG A 397 9.37 -14.31 -23.79
CA ARG A 397 10.12 -15.37 -23.07
C ARG A 397 11.64 -15.33 -23.32
N LYS A 398 12.21 -14.16 -23.53
CA LYS A 398 13.66 -13.97 -23.73
C LYS A 398 14.41 -13.94 -22.39
N TYR A 399 14.11 -14.86 -21.49
CA TYR A 399 14.77 -15.08 -20.21
C TYR A 399 14.75 -16.57 -19.87
N LYS A 400 15.56 -17.00 -18.91
CA LYS A 400 15.72 -18.40 -18.48
C LYS A 400 15.44 -18.56 -16.99
N ASP A 401 15.14 -19.77 -16.56
CA ASP A 401 15.10 -20.13 -15.15
C ASP A 401 16.49 -19.86 -14.54
N GLY A 402 16.52 -19.19 -13.38
CA GLY A 402 17.74 -18.76 -12.72
C GLY A 402 18.24 -17.37 -13.13
N ASP A 403 17.59 -16.68 -14.06
CA ASP A 403 17.95 -15.30 -14.39
C ASP A 403 17.48 -14.33 -13.30
N VAL A 404 18.21 -13.23 -13.15
CA VAL A 404 17.83 -12.05 -12.37
C VAL A 404 17.56 -10.90 -13.31
N ILE A 405 16.31 -10.51 -13.45
CA ILE A 405 15.89 -9.38 -14.29
C ILE A 405 16.12 -8.10 -13.50
N ILE A 406 16.93 -7.19 -14.05
CA ILE A 406 17.28 -5.92 -13.44
C ILE A 406 16.67 -4.81 -14.27
N ILE A 407 15.81 -4.00 -13.65
CA ILE A 407 15.14 -2.86 -14.28
C ILE A 407 15.71 -1.60 -13.63
N ARG A 408 16.40 -0.78 -14.41
CA ARG A 408 17.13 0.41 -13.96
C ARG A 408 16.47 1.68 -14.46
N TYR A 409 16.89 2.81 -13.87
CA TYR A 409 16.42 4.16 -14.24
C TYR A 409 14.91 4.32 -14.06
N GLU A 410 14.35 3.62 -13.06
CA GLU A 410 12.96 3.72 -12.65
C GLU A 410 12.82 4.30 -11.23
N GLY A 411 13.94 4.77 -10.65
CA GLY A 411 13.98 5.48 -9.37
C GLY A 411 13.45 6.91 -9.46
N PRO A 412 13.46 7.67 -8.36
CA PRO A 412 12.87 9.01 -8.30
C PRO A 412 13.44 10.00 -9.33
N VAL A 413 14.72 9.94 -9.63
CA VAL A 413 15.40 10.83 -10.58
C VAL A 413 15.41 10.24 -12.00
N GLY A 414 15.78 8.96 -12.14
CA GLY A 414 15.90 8.31 -13.44
C GLY A 414 14.57 8.01 -14.11
N GLY A 415 13.56 7.67 -13.33
CA GLY A 415 12.19 7.43 -13.79
C GLY A 415 11.20 8.40 -13.12
N PRO A 416 11.03 9.64 -13.62
CA PRO A 416 10.16 10.62 -12.99
C PRO A 416 8.81 10.04 -12.59
N GLY A 417 8.42 10.23 -11.31
CA GLY A 417 7.24 9.62 -10.72
C GLY A 417 7.48 8.24 -10.12
N MET A 418 8.70 7.65 -10.24
CA MET A 418 9.09 6.36 -9.64
C MET A 418 7.93 5.34 -9.76
N ARG A 419 7.59 4.98 -10.99
CA ARG A 419 6.40 4.18 -11.27
C ARG A 419 6.39 2.84 -10.55
N GLU A 420 5.21 2.37 -10.25
CA GLU A 420 4.98 1.10 -9.57
C GLU A 420 4.78 -0.02 -10.59
N MET A 421 5.63 -1.04 -10.56
CA MET A 421 5.63 -2.11 -11.54
C MET A 421 4.88 -3.34 -11.02
N LEU A 422 3.91 -3.83 -11.80
CA LEU A 422 3.18 -5.07 -11.55
C LEU A 422 3.08 -5.91 -12.81
N SER A 423 3.06 -5.29 -13.98
CA SER A 423 2.84 -6.00 -15.25
C SER A 423 3.92 -7.03 -15.49
N THR A 424 5.18 -6.66 -15.32
CA THR A 424 6.34 -7.56 -15.49
C THR A 424 6.34 -8.68 -14.45
N THR A 425 6.13 -8.35 -13.17
CA THR A 425 6.11 -9.35 -12.08
C THR A 425 4.92 -10.30 -12.22
N GLY A 426 3.74 -9.78 -12.51
CA GLY A 426 2.53 -10.56 -12.74
C GLY A 426 2.65 -11.50 -13.93
N ALA A 427 3.24 -11.03 -15.04
CA ALA A 427 3.47 -11.85 -16.22
C ALA A 427 4.42 -13.02 -15.94
N ILE A 428 5.55 -12.79 -15.26
CA ILE A 428 6.50 -13.84 -14.86
C ILE A 428 5.81 -14.86 -13.96
N TYR A 429 5.05 -14.40 -12.99
CA TYR A 429 4.33 -15.28 -12.08
C TYR A 429 3.27 -16.10 -12.82
N GLY A 430 2.51 -15.45 -13.70
CA GLY A 430 1.52 -16.10 -14.56
C GLY A 430 2.11 -17.17 -15.49
N GLN A 431 3.33 -16.98 -15.97
CA GLN A 431 4.08 -17.95 -16.77
C GLN A 431 4.62 -19.14 -15.94
N GLY A 432 4.37 -19.17 -14.61
CA GLY A 432 4.85 -20.22 -13.71
C GLY A 432 6.33 -20.09 -13.33
N LYS A 433 6.92 -18.88 -13.49
CA LYS A 433 8.34 -18.61 -13.27
C LYS A 433 8.62 -17.76 -12.03
N GLY A 434 7.62 -17.41 -11.25
CA GLY A 434 7.73 -16.48 -10.12
C GLY A 434 8.69 -16.88 -8.99
N GLU A 435 8.97 -18.20 -8.84
CA GLU A 435 9.97 -18.70 -7.88
C GLU A 435 11.31 -19.08 -8.55
N LYS A 436 11.40 -18.93 -9.87
CA LYS A 436 12.55 -19.35 -10.69
C LYS A 436 13.34 -18.17 -11.25
N VAL A 437 12.81 -16.97 -11.15
CA VAL A 437 13.40 -15.73 -11.64
C VAL A 437 13.25 -14.67 -10.56
N ALA A 438 14.31 -13.91 -10.31
CA ALA A 438 14.25 -12.74 -9.43
C ALA A 438 14.16 -11.46 -10.26
N LEU A 439 13.59 -10.41 -9.64
CA LEU A 439 13.57 -9.06 -10.20
C LEU A 439 14.19 -8.08 -9.22
N ILE A 440 14.92 -7.11 -9.75
CA ILE A 440 15.56 -6.05 -8.98
C ILE A 440 15.34 -4.72 -9.68
N THR A 441 15.10 -3.66 -8.92
CA THR A 441 14.93 -2.32 -9.48
C THR A 441 15.30 -1.24 -8.47
N ASP A 442 15.79 -0.11 -8.99
CA ASP A 442 15.89 1.15 -8.26
C ASP A 442 14.54 1.87 -8.17
N GLY A 443 13.55 1.46 -8.98
CA GLY A 443 12.15 1.82 -8.86
C GLY A 443 11.44 1.04 -7.76
N ARG A 444 10.15 0.77 -7.95
CA ARG A 444 9.33 0.03 -6.97
C ARG A 444 8.40 -0.97 -7.61
N PHE A 445 8.07 -2.00 -6.85
CA PHE A 445 7.07 -2.98 -7.22
C PHE A 445 5.76 -2.72 -6.49
N SER A 446 4.66 -3.11 -7.13
CA SER A 446 3.32 -3.03 -6.56
C SER A 446 3.21 -3.82 -5.25
N GLY A 447 2.41 -3.34 -4.31
CA GLY A 447 2.02 -4.09 -3.11
C GLY A 447 1.36 -5.44 -3.43
N ALA A 448 0.87 -5.60 -4.65
CA ALA A 448 0.29 -6.83 -5.19
C ALA A 448 1.33 -7.83 -5.72
N THR A 449 2.60 -7.42 -5.84
CA THR A 449 3.70 -8.26 -6.32
C THR A 449 4.00 -9.38 -5.33
N ARG A 450 4.32 -10.55 -5.88
CA ARG A 450 4.87 -11.71 -5.18
C ARG A 450 6.02 -12.31 -5.98
N GLY A 451 6.81 -13.18 -5.36
CA GLY A 451 8.06 -13.66 -5.92
C GLY A 451 9.26 -12.88 -5.37
N PHE A 452 10.46 -13.25 -5.78
CA PHE A 452 11.70 -12.64 -5.32
C PHE A 452 11.92 -11.28 -6.02
N CYS A 453 11.31 -10.23 -5.48
CA CYS A 453 11.32 -8.90 -6.09
C CYS A 453 11.89 -7.86 -5.11
N VAL A 454 13.10 -7.36 -5.39
CA VAL A 454 13.81 -6.35 -4.61
C VAL A 454 13.61 -4.99 -5.26
N GLY A 455 12.94 -4.09 -4.58
CA GLY A 455 12.74 -2.70 -5.03
C GLY A 455 13.46 -1.69 -4.16
N HIS A 456 13.36 -0.42 -4.54
CA HIS A 456 13.95 0.72 -3.83
C HIS A 456 15.47 0.58 -3.63
N VAL A 457 16.16 -0.02 -4.60
CA VAL A 457 17.63 -0.17 -4.53
C VAL A 457 18.26 1.21 -4.59
N GLY A 458 18.95 1.57 -3.54
CA GLY A 458 19.61 2.86 -3.40
C GLY A 458 21.13 2.75 -3.20
N PRO A 459 21.91 3.69 -3.78
CA PRO A 459 21.49 4.77 -4.68
C PRO A 459 20.96 4.28 -6.02
N GLU A 460 20.02 5.01 -6.64
CA GLU A 460 19.47 4.67 -7.94
C GLU A 460 20.49 4.83 -9.08
N ALA A 461 20.22 4.19 -10.22
CA ALA A 461 21.10 4.20 -11.39
C ALA A 461 21.38 5.62 -11.93
N ALA A 462 20.38 6.50 -11.95
CA ALA A 462 20.51 7.87 -12.43
C ALA A 462 21.45 8.73 -11.56
N LEU A 463 21.62 8.38 -10.31
CA LEU A 463 22.58 9.02 -9.39
C LEU A 463 23.95 8.32 -9.36
N GLY A 464 24.21 7.42 -10.31
CA GLY A 464 25.46 6.67 -10.38
C GLY A 464 25.58 5.53 -9.36
N GLY A 465 24.45 5.07 -8.80
CA GLY A 465 24.44 3.95 -7.88
C GLY A 465 24.97 2.65 -8.50
N PRO A 466 25.43 1.69 -7.69
CA PRO A 466 26.02 0.44 -8.18
C PRO A 466 25.16 -0.33 -9.18
N ILE A 467 23.83 -0.21 -9.09
CA ILE A 467 22.88 -0.85 -10.01
C ILE A 467 23.10 -0.38 -11.47
N ALA A 468 23.59 0.85 -11.70
CA ALA A 468 23.89 1.37 -13.03
C ALA A 468 25.05 0.61 -13.71
N LEU A 469 25.99 0.11 -12.91
CA LEU A 469 27.20 -0.57 -13.40
C LEU A 469 26.96 -2.03 -13.80
N LEU A 470 25.78 -2.57 -13.49
CA LEU A 470 25.46 -3.95 -13.80
C LEU A 470 25.42 -4.20 -15.31
N ARG A 471 25.94 -5.34 -15.72
CA ARG A 471 25.95 -5.80 -17.11
C ARG A 471 25.30 -7.18 -17.19
N ASN A 472 24.81 -7.54 -18.37
CA ASN A 472 24.30 -8.87 -18.61
C ASN A 472 25.33 -9.95 -18.24
N CYS A 473 24.86 -11.06 -17.70
CA CYS A 473 25.65 -12.23 -17.29
C CYS A 473 26.55 -12.07 -16.05
N LEU A 474 26.57 -10.93 -15.35
CA LEU A 474 27.14 -10.86 -14.01
C LEU A 474 26.34 -11.73 -13.03
N LEU A 475 27.04 -12.36 -12.09
CA LEU A 475 26.39 -13.18 -11.08
C LEU A 475 25.88 -12.29 -9.95
N TYR A 476 24.58 -12.39 -9.65
CA TYR A 476 23.93 -11.71 -8.57
C TYR A 476 23.53 -12.69 -7.48
N THR A 477 23.71 -12.30 -6.22
CA THR A 477 23.28 -13.06 -5.05
C THR A 477 22.52 -12.14 -4.09
N SER A 478 21.37 -12.61 -3.61
CA SER A 478 20.65 -11.98 -2.52
C SER A 478 20.26 -13.02 -1.48
N ASP A 479 20.40 -12.67 -0.22
CA ASP A 479 19.96 -13.44 0.91
C ASP A 479 19.07 -12.57 1.80
N ALA A 480 17.78 -12.81 1.73
CA ALA A 480 16.80 -12.09 2.53
C ALA A 480 16.76 -12.55 4.00
N ALA A 481 17.33 -13.73 4.31
CA ALA A 481 17.47 -14.18 5.68
C ALA A 481 18.60 -13.45 6.40
N ASP A 482 19.72 -13.18 5.68
CA ASP A 482 20.87 -12.43 6.20
C ASP A 482 20.82 -10.92 5.89
N GLU A 483 19.75 -10.46 5.26
CA GLU A 483 19.57 -9.04 4.86
C GLU A 483 20.65 -8.55 3.91
N ARG A 484 21.26 -9.42 3.09
CA ARG A 484 22.33 -9.11 2.16
C ARG A 484 21.85 -9.06 0.71
N SER A 485 22.39 -8.11 -0.03
CA SER A 485 22.26 -8.03 -1.49
C SER A 485 23.61 -7.67 -2.08
N SER A 486 24.19 -8.58 -2.85
CA SER A 486 25.54 -8.43 -3.40
C SER A 486 25.64 -8.88 -4.86
N VAL A 487 26.64 -8.38 -5.57
CA VAL A 487 27.00 -8.80 -6.93
C VAL A 487 28.43 -9.34 -6.91
N ASP A 488 28.62 -10.51 -7.48
CA ASP A 488 29.94 -11.05 -7.76
C ASP A 488 30.41 -10.57 -9.15
N LEU A 489 31.47 -9.80 -9.18
CA LEU A 489 32.06 -9.23 -10.39
C LEU A 489 33.10 -10.17 -11.04
N GLY A 490 33.00 -11.47 -10.80
CA GLY A 490 33.84 -12.47 -11.47
C GLY A 490 35.29 -12.46 -10.94
N GLY A 491 35.51 -12.90 -9.70
CA GLY A 491 36.84 -13.23 -9.16
C GLY A 491 37.70 -12.05 -8.71
N ARG A 492 37.18 -10.81 -8.73
CA ARG A 492 37.80 -9.69 -8.03
C ARG A 492 36.90 -9.24 -6.89
N ARG A 493 37.24 -9.66 -5.68
CA ARG A 493 36.66 -9.07 -4.46
C ARG A 493 37.02 -7.59 -4.46
N ILE A 494 36.03 -6.73 -4.63
CA ILE A 494 36.19 -5.35 -4.22
C ILE A 494 35.77 -5.35 -2.75
N ILE A 495 36.73 -5.19 -1.88
CA ILE A 495 36.63 -5.05 -0.44
C ILE A 495 35.91 -3.74 -0.13
#